data_b9670d869199e4a39faaa3e774a3d65a
#
_entry.id   b9670d869199e4a39faaa3e774a3d65a
#
_cell.length_a   1.000
_cell.length_b   1.000
_cell.length_c   1.000
_cell.angle_alpha   90.00
_cell.angle_beta   90.00
_cell.angle_gamma   90.00
#
_symmetry.space_group_name_H-M   'P 1'
#
loop_
_entity.id
_entity.type
_entity.pdbx_description
1 polymer ?
#
loop_
_entity_poly.entity_id
_entity_poly.type
_entity_poly.pdbx_seq_one_letter_code
_entity_poly.pdbx_strand_id
1 'polypeptide(L)'
;MSAMTRSAMPNFVPAAPADGRWLVDITPERAGWGYAGLRVAELAAGESVEFTLPADEALLLPLVGSCRVECDGEQADLSGRPSVFAGPTDFVYLPVGAPVRLSSVDGGRFAVPTARAGRRLPFRHVPAAAVAVELRGAGACSRQVNNFGTPDALDAAKLIACEVLTPGGNWSSYPPHKHDEERDGEVPLEEIYYYEVAAGGMAYQRVYGTAERPIDVLAEVRTGDAVLIPHGWHGPSMAAPGYDLYYLNVMAGPSAERAWLICDDPAHAWVRDTWADQPVDPRLPIGRSE
;
A
#
# COMPACT_ATOMS: atom_id res chain seq x y z
N MET A 1 -27.44 -16.26 -12.42
CA MET A 1 -26.59 -15.06 -12.30
C MET A 1 -25.20 -15.46 -12.79
N SER A 2 -24.75 -14.86 -13.90
CA SER A 2 -23.42 -15.13 -14.48
C SER A 2 -22.38 -14.63 -13.49
N ALA A 3 -21.40 -15.47 -13.13
CA ALA A 3 -20.26 -15.05 -12.33
C ALA A 3 -19.52 -13.96 -13.12
N MET A 4 -19.55 -12.71 -12.65
CA MET A 4 -18.64 -11.69 -13.15
C MET A 4 -17.23 -12.22 -12.96
N THR A 5 -16.45 -12.28 -14.02
CA THR A 5 -15.04 -12.59 -13.90
C THR A 5 -14.40 -11.50 -13.06
N ARG A 6 -13.49 -11.84 -12.12
CA ARG A 6 -12.80 -10.90 -11.21
C ARG A 6 -12.26 -9.66 -11.92
N SER A 7 -11.79 -9.83 -13.18
CA SER A 7 -11.27 -8.75 -14.03
C SER A 7 -12.33 -7.76 -14.57
N ALA A 8 -13.62 -8.01 -14.36
CA ALA A 8 -14.70 -7.13 -14.84
C ALA A 8 -15.26 -6.21 -13.74
N MET A 9 -14.72 -6.26 -12.52
CA MET A 9 -15.15 -5.38 -11.43
C MET A 9 -14.49 -4.01 -11.58
N PRO A 10 -15.27 -2.91 -11.55
CA PRO A 10 -14.69 -1.58 -11.50
C PRO A 10 -13.76 -1.44 -10.28
N ASN A 11 -12.66 -0.69 -10.44
CA ASN A 11 -11.69 -0.42 -9.38
C ASN A 11 -10.99 -1.66 -8.78
N PHE A 12 -11.06 -2.81 -9.43
CA PHE A 12 -10.31 -4.01 -9.08
C PHE A 12 -9.29 -4.34 -10.19
N VAL A 13 -8.03 -4.45 -9.80
CA VAL A 13 -6.92 -4.80 -10.68
C VAL A 13 -6.42 -6.19 -10.25
N PRO A 14 -6.76 -7.25 -10.99
CA PRO A 14 -6.26 -8.58 -10.67
C PRO A 14 -4.76 -8.68 -10.92
N ALA A 15 -4.08 -9.56 -10.18
CA ALA A 15 -2.74 -9.99 -10.52
C ALA A 15 -2.74 -10.47 -11.97
N ALA A 16 -1.93 -9.87 -12.81
CA ALA A 16 -1.76 -10.29 -14.19
C ALA A 16 -0.42 -10.99 -14.35
N PRO A 17 -0.32 -12.03 -15.22
CA PRO A 17 0.97 -12.47 -15.69
C PRO A 17 1.62 -11.26 -16.38
N ALA A 18 2.81 -10.90 -15.96
CA ALA A 18 3.51 -9.75 -16.53
C ALA A 18 3.76 -9.97 -18.01
N ASP A 19 3.11 -9.17 -18.84
CA ASP A 19 3.55 -8.96 -20.21
C ASP A 19 4.73 -7.97 -20.11
N GLY A 20 5.88 -8.51 -19.69
CA GLY A 20 7.03 -7.73 -19.25
C GLY A 20 7.33 -7.96 -17.76
N ARG A 21 8.10 -7.04 -17.14
CA ARG A 21 8.65 -7.16 -15.78
C ARG A 21 7.75 -6.57 -14.68
N TRP A 22 6.57 -6.07 -15.05
CA TRP A 22 5.62 -5.46 -14.13
C TRP A 22 4.41 -6.37 -13.91
N LEU A 23 4.27 -6.93 -12.70
CA LEU A 23 3.08 -7.66 -12.27
C LEU A 23 1.88 -6.73 -12.06
N VAL A 24 2.17 -5.50 -11.63
CA VAL A 24 1.21 -4.41 -11.47
C VAL A 24 1.81 -3.17 -12.12
N ASP A 25 1.00 -2.45 -12.90
CA ASP A 25 1.37 -1.18 -13.52
C ASP A 25 0.15 -0.25 -13.51
N ILE A 26 -0.06 0.41 -12.39
CA ILE A 26 -1.12 1.38 -12.15
C ILE A 26 -0.48 2.76 -12.23
N THR A 27 -0.77 3.50 -13.30
CA THR A 27 -0.40 4.91 -13.41
C THR A 27 -1.64 5.78 -13.18
N PRO A 28 -1.48 7.08 -12.85
CA PRO A 28 -2.62 7.98 -12.74
C PRO A 28 -3.54 7.95 -13.96
N GLU A 29 -2.96 7.91 -15.16
CA GLU A 29 -3.72 7.88 -16.43
C GLU A 29 -4.53 6.58 -16.58
N ARG A 30 -3.96 5.43 -16.20
CA ARG A 30 -4.65 4.14 -16.28
C ARG A 30 -5.75 4.00 -15.22
N ALA A 31 -5.51 4.58 -14.05
CA ALA A 31 -6.50 4.60 -12.97
C ALA A 31 -7.61 5.64 -13.19
N GLY A 32 -7.42 6.62 -14.10
CA GLY A 32 -8.37 7.68 -14.39
C GLY A 32 -8.40 8.78 -13.33
N TRP A 33 -7.28 9.01 -12.63
CA TRP A 33 -7.12 10.03 -11.60
C TRP A 33 -5.84 10.85 -11.79
N GLY A 34 -5.40 11.64 -10.80
CA GLY A 34 -4.39 12.67 -10.99
C GLY A 34 -3.03 12.40 -10.37
N TYR A 35 -2.93 11.58 -9.32
CA TYR A 35 -1.77 11.59 -8.43
C TYR A 35 -1.15 10.24 -8.15
N ALA A 36 -1.89 9.29 -7.57
CA ALA A 36 -1.34 8.05 -7.05
C ALA A 36 -1.05 7.02 -8.14
N GLY A 37 0.05 6.29 -8.00
CA GLY A 37 0.40 5.18 -8.87
C GLY A 37 1.15 4.08 -8.12
N LEU A 38 1.19 2.89 -8.71
CA LEU A 38 1.91 1.75 -8.16
C LEU A 38 2.41 0.85 -9.29
N ARG A 39 3.69 0.50 -9.23
CA ARG A 39 4.25 -0.59 -10.02
C ARG A 39 4.77 -1.68 -9.09
N VAL A 40 4.66 -2.92 -9.50
CA VAL A 40 5.29 -4.06 -8.82
C VAL A 40 6.10 -4.84 -9.85
N ALA A 41 7.41 -4.86 -9.66
CA ALA A 41 8.33 -5.63 -10.49
C ALA A 41 8.49 -7.05 -9.92
N GLU A 42 8.56 -8.06 -10.78
CA GLU A 42 9.08 -9.37 -10.45
C GLU A 42 10.33 -9.63 -11.30
N LEU A 43 11.44 -9.90 -10.63
CA LEU A 43 12.72 -10.18 -11.27
C LEU A 43 13.16 -11.59 -10.97
N ALA A 44 13.63 -12.30 -11.99
CA ALA A 44 14.37 -13.53 -11.80
C ALA A 44 15.80 -13.23 -11.29
N ALA A 45 16.49 -14.26 -10.84
CA ALA A 45 17.87 -14.14 -10.39
C ALA A 45 18.78 -13.55 -11.49
N GLY A 46 19.53 -12.51 -11.15
CA GLY A 46 20.43 -11.79 -12.05
C GLY A 46 19.76 -10.79 -12.99
N GLU A 47 18.45 -10.61 -12.93
CA GLU A 47 17.73 -9.67 -13.78
C GLU A 47 17.77 -8.23 -13.26
N SER A 48 17.48 -7.29 -14.18
CA SER A 48 17.32 -5.89 -13.89
C SER A 48 16.21 -5.26 -14.73
N VAL A 49 15.64 -4.17 -14.24
CA VAL A 49 14.70 -3.31 -14.96
C VAL A 49 15.14 -1.85 -14.87
N GLU A 50 15.03 -1.13 -15.98
CA GLU A 50 15.27 0.31 -16.03
C GLU A 50 13.95 1.02 -16.30
N PHE A 51 13.73 2.13 -15.62
CA PHE A 51 12.55 2.96 -15.78
C PHE A 51 12.85 4.42 -15.40
N THR A 52 11.94 5.30 -15.78
CA THR A 52 12.01 6.72 -15.43
C THR A 52 10.70 7.14 -14.79
N LEU A 53 10.77 8.17 -13.95
CA LEU A 53 9.63 8.79 -13.25
C LEU A 53 9.48 10.25 -13.71
N PRO A 54 8.98 10.55 -14.93
CA PRO A 54 9.08 11.88 -15.54
C PRO A 54 8.43 12.99 -14.72
N ALA A 55 7.34 12.68 -14.06
CA ALA A 55 6.53 13.64 -13.29
C ALA A 55 6.20 13.14 -11.86
N ASP A 56 6.73 11.99 -11.47
CA ASP A 56 6.37 11.33 -10.22
C ASP A 56 7.60 11.20 -9.32
N GLU A 57 7.43 11.40 -8.03
CA GLU A 57 8.31 10.87 -7.00
C GLU A 57 7.89 9.44 -6.66
N ALA A 58 8.79 8.65 -6.08
CA ALA A 58 8.45 7.29 -5.67
C ALA A 58 9.19 6.83 -4.43
N LEU A 59 8.71 5.74 -3.87
CA LEU A 59 9.51 4.83 -3.03
C LEU A 59 9.81 3.57 -3.83
N LEU A 60 10.86 2.87 -3.45
CA LEU A 60 11.11 1.50 -3.91
C LEU A 60 11.42 0.66 -2.68
N LEU A 61 10.65 -0.42 -2.50
CA LEU A 61 10.77 -1.31 -1.35
C LEU A 61 10.63 -2.78 -1.75
N PRO A 62 11.46 -3.67 -1.16
CA PRO A 62 11.32 -5.10 -1.34
C PRO A 62 10.04 -5.66 -0.68
N LEU A 63 9.22 -6.36 -1.46
CA LEU A 63 8.17 -7.23 -0.93
C LEU A 63 8.77 -8.58 -0.56
N VAL A 64 9.65 -9.10 -1.42
CA VAL A 64 10.40 -10.35 -1.24
C VAL A 64 11.76 -10.19 -1.91
N GLY A 65 12.83 -10.65 -1.26
CA GLY A 65 14.19 -10.64 -1.81
C GLY A 65 14.97 -9.38 -1.48
N SER A 66 16.18 -9.29 -2.00
CA SER A 66 17.11 -8.17 -1.90
C SER A 66 17.37 -7.54 -3.26
N CYS A 67 17.76 -6.27 -3.30
CA CYS A 67 18.05 -5.61 -4.58
C CYS A 67 19.09 -4.49 -4.44
N ARG A 68 19.64 -4.11 -5.58
CA ARG A 68 20.38 -2.86 -5.76
C ARG A 68 19.53 -1.87 -6.55
N VAL A 69 19.52 -0.63 -6.08
CA VAL A 69 18.87 0.49 -6.74
C VAL A 69 19.93 1.54 -7.10
N GLU A 70 19.99 1.92 -8.36
CA GLU A 70 20.85 2.98 -8.87
C GLU A 70 19.93 4.11 -9.38
N CYS A 71 20.22 5.36 -8.99
CA CYS A 71 19.38 6.51 -9.30
C CYS A 71 20.23 7.79 -9.28
N ASP A 72 20.32 8.51 -10.41
CA ASP A 72 21.04 9.80 -10.52
C ASP A 72 22.52 9.76 -10.05
N GLY A 73 23.20 8.64 -10.22
CA GLY A 73 24.58 8.47 -9.76
C GLY A 73 24.71 8.06 -8.29
N GLU A 74 23.62 8.07 -7.54
CA GLU A 74 23.51 7.48 -6.20
C GLU A 74 23.16 5.99 -6.31
N GLN A 75 23.48 5.21 -5.27
CA GLN A 75 23.11 3.81 -5.21
C GLN A 75 22.81 3.36 -3.78
N ALA A 76 21.96 2.34 -3.65
CA ALA A 76 21.71 1.65 -2.39
C ALA A 76 21.53 0.15 -2.62
N ASP A 77 22.09 -0.65 -1.71
CA ASP A 77 21.80 -2.07 -1.59
C ASP A 77 20.75 -2.26 -0.51
N LEU A 78 19.56 -2.75 -0.91
CA LEU A 78 18.47 -3.07 -0.01
C LEU A 78 18.59 -4.54 0.42
N SER A 79 18.68 -4.77 1.72
CA SER A 79 18.74 -6.11 2.31
C SER A 79 17.43 -6.86 2.10
N GLY A 80 16.32 -6.13 2.10
CA GLY A 80 15.01 -6.67 1.90
C GLY A 80 14.57 -7.66 2.97
N ARG A 81 13.71 -8.60 2.56
CA ARG A 81 13.11 -9.59 3.46
C ARG A 81 12.66 -10.84 2.71
N PRO A 82 12.56 -12.01 3.40
CA PRO A 82 12.10 -13.25 2.77
C PRO A 82 10.59 -13.22 2.43
N SER A 83 9.81 -12.38 3.10
CA SER A 83 8.38 -12.14 2.79
C SER A 83 7.90 -10.87 3.48
N VAL A 84 6.77 -10.33 3.03
CA VAL A 84 6.10 -9.18 3.68
C VAL A 84 5.70 -9.47 5.15
N PHE A 85 5.57 -10.73 5.52
CA PHE A 85 5.23 -11.17 6.87
C PHE A 85 6.46 -11.31 7.79
N ALA A 86 7.68 -11.05 7.31
CA ALA A 86 8.90 -11.13 8.11
C ALA A 86 9.26 -9.84 8.86
N GLY A 87 8.40 -8.82 8.79
CA GLY A 87 8.61 -7.53 9.42
C GLY A 87 8.88 -6.40 8.42
N PRO A 88 9.22 -5.18 8.91
CA PRO A 88 9.57 -4.05 8.07
C PRO A 88 10.78 -4.32 7.17
N THR A 89 10.88 -3.61 6.06
CA THR A 89 12.01 -3.64 5.15
C THR A 89 12.67 -2.27 5.04
N ASP A 90 13.91 -2.24 4.60
CA ASP A 90 14.57 -1.03 4.10
C ASP A 90 13.99 -0.61 2.74
N PHE A 91 14.14 0.67 2.42
CA PHE A 91 13.61 1.22 1.17
C PHE A 91 14.40 2.46 0.73
N VAL A 92 14.16 2.90 -0.50
CA VAL A 92 14.69 4.18 -0.99
C VAL A 92 13.56 5.12 -1.43
N TYR A 93 13.79 6.42 -1.24
CA TYR A 93 13.04 7.48 -1.90
C TYR A 93 13.72 7.83 -3.23
N LEU A 94 12.91 7.92 -4.29
CA LEU A 94 13.33 8.21 -5.65
C LEU A 94 12.83 9.59 -6.08
N PRO A 95 13.74 10.49 -6.56
CA PRO A 95 13.40 11.83 -6.99
C PRO A 95 12.53 11.87 -8.25
N VAL A 96 11.72 12.91 -8.37
CA VAL A 96 11.00 13.23 -9.63
C VAL A 96 11.99 13.35 -10.80
N GLY A 97 11.65 12.75 -11.93
CA GLY A 97 12.43 12.82 -13.17
C GLY A 97 13.69 11.94 -13.16
N ALA A 98 13.92 11.15 -12.15
CA ALA A 98 15.12 10.32 -12.04
C ALA A 98 15.06 9.09 -12.97
N PRO A 99 16.14 8.77 -13.67
CA PRO A 99 16.35 7.44 -14.24
C PRO A 99 16.69 6.47 -13.10
N VAL A 100 16.07 5.31 -13.11
CA VAL A 100 16.23 4.29 -12.07
C VAL A 100 16.61 2.97 -12.72
N ARG A 101 17.59 2.29 -12.15
CA ARG A 101 17.89 0.89 -12.41
C ARG A 101 17.70 0.07 -11.14
N LEU A 102 16.82 -0.91 -11.21
CA LEU A 102 16.59 -1.90 -10.17
C LEU A 102 17.18 -3.24 -10.64
N SER A 103 18.01 -3.88 -9.82
CA SER A 103 18.58 -5.19 -10.11
C SER A 103 18.57 -6.08 -8.88
N SER A 104 18.46 -7.40 -9.08
CA SER A 104 18.50 -8.37 -8.00
C SER A 104 19.36 -9.58 -8.39
N VAL A 105 20.27 -9.99 -7.51
CA VAL A 105 21.12 -11.17 -7.72
C VAL A 105 20.31 -12.46 -7.57
N ASP A 106 19.44 -12.50 -6.57
CA ASP A 106 18.68 -13.71 -6.21
C ASP A 106 17.24 -13.68 -6.74
N GLY A 107 16.85 -12.57 -7.35
CA GLY A 107 15.46 -12.33 -7.77
C GLY A 107 14.57 -11.82 -6.64
N GLY A 108 13.30 -11.59 -6.94
CA GLY A 108 12.34 -11.12 -5.95
C GLY A 108 11.21 -10.27 -6.52
N ARG A 109 10.36 -9.75 -5.62
CA ARG A 109 9.31 -8.78 -5.95
C ARG A 109 9.57 -7.46 -5.25
N PHE A 110 9.37 -6.37 -5.99
CA PHE A 110 9.72 -5.01 -5.56
C PHE A 110 8.58 -4.07 -5.89
N ALA A 111 8.06 -3.37 -4.89
CA ALA A 111 7.02 -2.37 -5.10
C ALA A 111 7.63 -0.99 -5.34
N VAL A 112 7.00 -0.24 -6.24
CA VAL A 112 7.33 1.14 -6.57
C VAL A 112 6.06 1.98 -6.47
N PRO A 113 5.60 2.34 -5.25
CA PRO A 113 4.56 3.34 -5.06
C PRO A 113 5.03 4.69 -5.58
N THR A 114 4.16 5.39 -6.30
CA THR A 114 4.47 6.68 -6.96
C THR A 114 3.43 7.74 -6.63
N ALA A 115 3.83 9.00 -6.70
CA ALA A 115 2.92 10.14 -6.66
C ALA A 115 3.38 11.24 -7.59
N ARG A 116 2.44 11.82 -8.34
CA ARG A 116 2.70 13.02 -9.14
C ARG A 116 3.11 14.17 -8.25
N ALA A 117 4.28 14.76 -8.51
CA ALA A 117 4.86 15.78 -7.66
C ALA A 117 5.63 16.84 -8.48
N GLY A 118 5.47 18.09 -8.04
CA GLY A 118 6.20 19.22 -8.65
C GLY A 118 7.52 19.56 -7.96
N ARG A 119 7.78 19.03 -6.76
CA ARG A 119 8.99 19.30 -5.99
C ARG A 119 9.92 18.10 -6.04
N ARG A 120 11.15 18.32 -6.53
CA ARG A 120 12.19 17.28 -6.51
C ARG A 120 12.92 17.30 -5.17
N LEU A 121 12.98 16.16 -4.50
CA LEU A 121 13.76 15.92 -3.30
C LEU A 121 14.95 14.99 -3.61
N PRO A 122 16.00 14.95 -2.77
CA PRO A 122 17.16 14.09 -3.01
C PRO A 122 16.83 12.60 -2.82
N PHE A 123 17.59 11.73 -3.49
CA PHE A 123 17.61 10.30 -3.21
C PHE A 123 17.91 10.05 -1.73
N ARG A 124 17.24 9.08 -1.13
CA ARG A 124 17.42 8.73 0.27
C ARG A 124 17.19 7.24 0.52
N HIS A 125 18.17 6.59 1.12
CA HIS A 125 18.01 5.24 1.68
C HIS A 125 17.56 5.32 3.14
N VAL A 126 16.58 4.50 3.51
CA VAL A 126 16.05 4.38 4.86
C VAL A 126 16.16 2.92 5.32
N PRO A 127 16.91 2.63 6.38
CA PRO A 127 17.07 1.27 6.87
C PRO A 127 15.80 0.75 7.56
N ALA A 128 15.56 -0.56 7.52
CA ALA A 128 14.39 -1.22 8.12
C ALA A 128 14.20 -0.86 9.61
N ALA A 129 15.30 -0.70 10.36
CA ALA A 129 15.26 -0.32 11.78
C ALA A 129 14.70 1.08 12.05
N ALA A 130 14.64 1.95 11.04
CA ALA A 130 14.07 3.28 11.14
C ALA A 130 12.55 3.31 10.87
N VAL A 131 11.98 2.20 10.42
CA VAL A 131 10.53 2.10 10.14
C VAL A 131 9.78 1.95 11.46
N ALA A 132 8.91 2.91 11.75
CA ALA A 132 8.07 2.86 12.94
C ALA A 132 6.96 1.80 12.79
N VAL A 133 6.86 0.92 13.78
CA VAL A 133 5.83 -0.10 13.88
C VAL A 133 4.77 0.34 14.89
N GLU A 134 3.55 0.49 14.45
CA GLU A 134 2.38 0.85 15.26
C GLU A 134 1.42 -0.33 15.33
N LEU A 135 0.93 -0.66 16.53
CA LEU A 135 -0.18 -1.59 16.71
C LEU A 135 -1.48 -0.77 16.85
N ARG A 136 -2.37 -0.91 15.91
CA ARG A 136 -3.60 -0.12 15.81
C ARG A 136 -4.84 -0.99 15.99
N GLY A 137 -5.87 -0.44 16.65
CA GLY A 137 -7.11 -1.15 16.97
C GLY A 137 -6.95 -2.13 18.12
N ALA A 138 -8.03 -2.84 18.45
CA ALA A 138 -8.06 -3.84 19.50
C ALA A 138 -9.00 -5.01 19.15
N GLY A 139 -8.90 -6.13 19.85
CA GLY A 139 -9.67 -7.34 19.56
C GLY A 139 -9.52 -7.76 18.10
N ALA A 140 -10.64 -8.10 17.47
CA ALA A 140 -10.68 -8.47 16.05
C ALA A 140 -10.35 -7.31 15.06
N CYS A 141 -10.19 -6.08 15.56
CA CYS A 141 -9.75 -4.95 14.75
C CYS A 141 -8.25 -4.67 14.87
N SER A 142 -7.50 -5.51 15.59
CA SER A 142 -6.05 -5.35 15.77
C SER A 142 -5.30 -5.60 14.47
N ARG A 143 -4.39 -4.67 14.14
CA ARG A 143 -3.46 -4.78 13.00
C ARG A 143 -2.16 -4.09 13.33
N GLN A 144 -1.11 -4.44 12.61
CA GLN A 144 0.17 -3.76 12.61
C GLN A 144 0.23 -2.80 11.42
N VAL A 145 0.78 -1.61 11.64
CA VAL A 145 1.07 -0.63 10.60
C VAL A 145 2.56 -0.32 10.61
N ASN A 146 3.23 -0.52 9.49
CA ASN A 146 4.62 -0.10 9.29
C ASN A 146 4.60 1.28 8.62
N ASN A 147 4.84 2.32 9.41
CA ASN A 147 4.78 3.72 8.97
C ASN A 147 6.11 4.15 8.37
N PHE A 148 6.36 3.88 7.09
CA PHE A 148 7.62 4.20 6.41
C PHE A 148 7.54 5.43 5.50
N GLY A 149 6.39 5.72 4.90
CA GLY A 149 6.18 6.84 3.98
C GLY A 149 5.09 7.82 4.45
N THR A 150 4.75 7.84 5.74
CA THR A 150 3.79 8.78 6.32
C THR A 150 4.40 10.18 6.47
N PRO A 151 3.59 11.26 6.65
CA PRO A 151 4.10 12.62 6.78
C PRO A 151 5.19 12.79 7.84
N ASP A 152 5.06 12.11 8.98
CA ASP A 152 6.03 12.19 10.09
C ASP A 152 7.27 11.30 9.90
N ALA A 153 7.19 10.28 9.05
CA ALA A 153 8.26 9.32 8.87
C ALA A 153 9.24 9.69 7.76
N LEU A 154 8.77 10.37 6.73
CA LEU A 154 9.57 10.68 5.53
C LEU A 154 9.20 12.05 4.94
N ASP A 155 10.19 12.85 4.59
CA ASP A 155 9.99 14.03 3.73
C ASP A 155 9.77 13.56 2.28
N ALA A 156 8.57 13.74 1.79
CA ALA A 156 8.15 13.52 0.41
C ALA A 156 7.26 14.70 -0.04
N ALA A 157 7.08 14.89 -1.33
CA ALA A 157 6.31 16.03 -1.82
C ALA A 157 4.80 15.78 -1.74
N LYS A 158 4.34 14.58 -2.09
CA LYS A 158 2.92 14.20 -2.18
C LYS A 158 2.66 12.77 -1.70
N LEU A 159 3.61 11.85 -1.94
CA LEU A 159 3.43 10.43 -1.68
C LEU A 159 3.28 10.13 -0.20
N ILE A 160 2.23 9.41 0.15
CA ILE A 160 2.04 8.78 1.46
C ILE A 160 1.95 7.29 1.23
N ALA A 161 2.70 6.51 2.00
CA ALA A 161 2.64 5.05 1.93
C ALA A 161 2.89 4.41 3.28
N CYS A 162 2.20 3.31 3.54
CA CYS A 162 2.41 2.44 4.70
C CYS A 162 2.04 1.00 4.37
N GLU A 163 2.54 0.08 5.17
CA GLU A 163 2.15 -1.33 5.12
C GLU A 163 1.23 -1.65 6.28
N VAL A 164 0.24 -2.50 6.03
CA VAL A 164 -0.65 -3.01 7.08
C VAL A 164 -0.64 -4.53 7.07
N LEU A 165 -0.42 -5.11 8.24
CA LEU A 165 -0.47 -6.55 8.45
C LEU A 165 -1.63 -6.87 9.40
N THR A 166 -2.51 -7.74 8.95
CA THR A 166 -3.76 -8.10 9.65
C THR A 166 -3.75 -9.60 9.94
N PRO A 167 -3.73 -10.01 11.20
CA PRO A 167 -3.81 -11.43 11.57
C PRO A 167 -5.05 -12.11 11.02
N GLY A 168 -4.94 -13.37 10.61
CA GLY A 168 -6.05 -14.17 10.08
C GLY A 168 -7.29 -14.13 10.97
N GLY A 169 -8.44 -13.81 10.37
CA GLY A 169 -9.72 -13.61 11.05
C GLY A 169 -9.98 -12.19 11.55
N ASN A 170 -8.97 -11.31 11.54
CA ASN A 170 -9.13 -9.91 11.94
C ASN A 170 -9.57 -9.03 10.76
N TRP A 171 -10.11 -7.87 11.10
CA TRP A 171 -10.54 -6.82 10.19
C TRP A 171 -9.65 -5.59 10.38
N SER A 172 -9.08 -5.08 9.30
CA SER A 172 -8.33 -3.82 9.28
C SER A 172 -8.99 -2.80 8.37
N SER A 173 -8.45 -1.58 8.32
CA SER A 173 -9.15 -0.46 7.69
C SER A 173 -10.59 -0.34 8.23
N TYR A 174 -10.77 -0.61 9.53
CA TYR A 174 -12.06 -0.66 10.21
C TYR A 174 -11.99 0.13 11.52
N PRO A 175 -12.99 0.98 11.84
CA PRO A 175 -14.21 1.24 11.06
C PRO A 175 -13.94 1.77 9.66
N PRO A 176 -14.90 1.66 8.72
CA PRO A 176 -14.79 2.25 7.40
C PRO A 176 -14.55 3.75 7.50
N HIS A 177 -13.69 4.28 6.64
CA HIS A 177 -13.35 5.70 6.63
C HIS A 177 -13.18 6.20 5.20
N LYS A 178 -13.12 7.52 5.04
CA LYS A 178 -12.85 8.16 3.75
C LYS A 178 -11.91 9.35 3.90
N HIS A 179 -11.38 9.79 2.79
CA HIS A 179 -10.55 10.99 2.64
C HIS A 179 -10.69 11.48 1.19
N ASP A 180 -11.86 12.00 0.86
CA ASP A 180 -12.24 12.38 -0.50
C ASP A 180 -12.82 13.79 -0.61
N GLU A 181 -12.80 14.55 0.48
CA GLU A 181 -13.27 15.94 0.56
C GLU A 181 -12.20 16.84 1.20
N GLU A 182 -12.08 18.07 0.68
CA GLU A 182 -11.27 19.11 1.31
C GLU A 182 -12.10 19.82 2.37
N ARG A 183 -11.89 19.44 3.65
CA ARG A 183 -12.57 20.05 4.80
C ARG A 183 -11.78 19.87 6.09
N ASP A 184 -12.25 20.51 7.16
CA ASP A 184 -11.65 20.31 8.48
C ASP A 184 -11.69 18.82 8.90
N GLY A 185 -10.51 18.28 9.23
CA GLY A 185 -10.33 16.87 9.61
C GLY A 185 -10.30 15.86 8.46
N GLU A 186 -10.36 16.29 7.21
CA GLU A 186 -10.30 15.41 6.04
C GLU A 186 -9.58 16.08 4.86
N VAL A 187 -8.77 15.33 4.12
CA VAL A 187 -8.13 15.80 2.88
C VAL A 187 -8.34 14.79 1.75
N PRO A 188 -8.54 15.25 0.50
CA PRO A 188 -8.75 14.33 -0.62
C PRO A 188 -7.44 13.60 -0.99
N LEU A 189 -7.48 12.28 -0.94
CA LEU A 189 -6.42 11.38 -1.37
C LEU A 189 -7.00 10.28 -2.24
N GLU A 190 -6.37 10.04 -3.38
CA GLU A 190 -6.52 8.81 -4.14
C GLU A 190 -5.74 7.72 -3.43
N GLU A 191 -6.28 6.49 -3.37
CA GLU A 191 -5.61 5.41 -2.66
C GLU A 191 -5.60 4.11 -3.44
N ILE A 192 -4.48 3.37 -3.35
CA ILE A 192 -4.31 2.03 -3.89
C ILE A 192 -4.03 1.09 -2.72
N TYR A 193 -4.76 -0.02 -2.66
CA TYR A 193 -4.46 -1.16 -1.82
C TYR A 193 -3.90 -2.28 -2.70
N TYR A 194 -2.63 -2.66 -2.48
CA TYR A 194 -2.02 -3.83 -3.08
C TYR A 194 -1.91 -4.93 -2.03
N TYR A 195 -2.27 -6.16 -2.38
CA TYR A 195 -2.45 -7.25 -1.42
C TYR A 195 -1.42 -8.36 -1.58
N GLU A 196 -1.01 -8.92 -0.42
CA GLU A 196 -0.44 -10.26 -0.32
C GLU A 196 -1.14 -11.04 0.80
N VAL A 197 -1.43 -12.31 0.55
CA VAL A 197 -2.14 -13.18 1.48
C VAL A 197 -1.27 -14.38 1.78
N ALA A 198 -1.08 -14.67 3.07
CA ALA A 198 -0.26 -15.79 3.52
C ALA A 198 -0.78 -17.13 2.96
N ALA A 199 0.14 -18.06 2.71
CA ALA A 199 -0.16 -19.45 2.30
C ALA A 199 -1.08 -19.58 1.07
N GLY A 200 -1.10 -18.58 0.16
CA GLY A 200 -1.97 -18.60 -1.02
C GLY A 200 -3.46 -18.49 -0.71
N GLY A 201 -3.80 -17.95 0.45
CA GLY A 201 -5.17 -17.76 0.92
C GLY A 201 -5.94 -16.67 0.18
N MET A 202 -6.99 -16.19 0.82
CA MET A 202 -7.87 -15.13 0.32
C MET A 202 -8.21 -14.13 1.43
N ALA A 203 -8.58 -12.92 1.03
CA ALA A 203 -9.12 -11.89 1.89
C ALA A 203 -10.21 -11.11 1.14
N TYR A 204 -10.81 -10.12 1.78
CA TYR A 204 -11.88 -9.34 1.17
C TYR A 204 -11.66 -7.85 1.42
N GLN A 205 -12.05 -7.03 0.44
CA GLN A 205 -12.04 -5.58 0.55
C GLN A 205 -13.41 -5.01 0.23
N ARG A 206 -13.86 -4.06 1.05
CA ARG A 206 -15.08 -3.29 0.84
C ARG A 206 -14.77 -1.83 0.54
N VAL A 207 -15.41 -1.28 -0.53
CA VAL A 207 -15.50 0.16 -0.81
C VAL A 207 -16.94 0.47 -1.19
N TYR A 208 -17.49 1.56 -0.64
CA TYR A 208 -18.85 1.98 -0.97
C TYR A 208 -18.99 3.51 -0.92
N GLY A 209 -19.86 4.01 -1.77
CA GLY A 209 -20.12 5.45 -1.90
C GLY A 209 -21.45 5.90 -1.33
N THR A 210 -21.83 7.11 -1.70
CA THR A 210 -23.14 7.69 -1.42
C THR A 210 -24.02 7.64 -2.68
N ALA A 211 -25.28 8.06 -2.56
CA ALA A 211 -26.18 8.17 -3.71
C ALA A 211 -25.68 9.20 -4.73
N GLU A 212 -25.01 10.25 -4.27
CA GLU A 212 -24.46 11.34 -5.09
C GLU A 212 -23.14 10.96 -5.76
N ARG A 213 -22.34 10.12 -5.10
CA ARG A 213 -21.03 9.63 -5.59
C ARG A 213 -20.96 8.11 -5.44
N PRO A 214 -21.66 7.37 -6.33
CA PRO A 214 -21.76 5.92 -6.21
C PRO A 214 -20.41 5.22 -6.50
N ILE A 215 -20.04 4.30 -5.64
CA ILE A 215 -19.02 3.28 -5.84
C ILE A 215 -19.45 2.06 -5.03
N ASP A 216 -19.25 0.86 -5.55
CA ASP A 216 -19.65 -0.37 -4.89
C ASP A 216 -18.68 -1.50 -5.25
N VAL A 217 -17.74 -1.78 -4.35
CA VAL A 217 -16.73 -2.84 -4.49
C VAL A 217 -16.83 -3.77 -3.28
N LEU A 218 -17.07 -5.03 -3.53
CA LEU A 218 -16.86 -6.12 -2.57
C LEU A 218 -16.05 -7.20 -3.28
N ALA A 219 -14.74 -7.14 -3.11
CA ALA A 219 -13.81 -7.97 -3.84
C ALA A 219 -13.18 -9.04 -2.95
N GLU A 220 -13.15 -10.29 -3.42
CA GLU A 220 -12.18 -11.26 -2.94
C GLU A 220 -10.80 -10.88 -3.51
N VAL A 221 -9.82 -10.69 -2.63
CA VAL A 221 -8.44 -10.32 -2.98
C VAL A 221 -7.47 -11.44 -2.65
N ARG A 222 -6.41 -11.55 -3.45
CA ARG A 222 -5.32 -12.53 -3.34
C ARG A 222 -3.99 -11.82 -3.56
N THR A 223 -2.89 -12.52 -3.33
CA THR A 223 -1.54 -12.01 -3.62
C THR A 223 -1.44 -11.49 -5.04
N GLY A 224 -0.98 -10.25 -5.18
CA GLY A 224 -0.80 -9.54 -6.44
C GLY A 224 -2.00 -8.70 -6.90
N ASP A 225 -3.17 -8.86 -6.28
CA ASP A 225 -4.34 -8.04 -6.60
C ASP A 225 -4.20 -6.63 -6.04
N ALA A 226 -4.89 -5.67 -6.66
CA ALA A 226 -5.04 -4.32 -6.12
C ALA A 226 -6.48 -3.83 -6.21
N VAL A 227 -6.85 -2.93 -5.29
CA VAL A 227 -8.13 -2.21 -5.29
C VAL A 227 -7.84 -0.73 -5.34
N LEU A 228 -8.52 -0.02 -6.26
CA LEU A 228 -8.42 1.42 -6.45
C LEU A 228 -9.55 2.12 -5.70
N ILE A 229 -9.21 3.14 -4.94
CA ILE A 229 -10.15 3.92 -4.14
C ILE A 229 -10.07 5.39 -4.58
N PRO A 230 -10.84 5.77 -5.61
CA PRO A 230 -10.88 7.16 -6.07
C PRO A 230 -11.67 8.06 -5.12
N HIS A 231 -12.59 7.50 -4.36
CA HIS A 231 -13.45 8.16 -3.38
C HIS A 231 -14.27 7.13 -2.59
N GLY A 232 -14.99 7.62 -1.58
CA GLY A 232 -15.96 6.84 -0.82
C GLY A 232 -15.38 6.16 0.41
N TRP A 233 -16.27 5.61 1.20
CA TRP A 233 -15.97 4.84 2.40
C TRP A 233 -15.24 3.56 2.02
N HIS A 234 -14.11 3.29 2.64
CA HIS A 234 -13.35 2.09 2.38
C HIS A 234 -12.92 1.40 3.69
N GLY A 235 -12.85 0.09 3.60
CA GLY A 235 -12.80 -0.82 4.71
C GLY A 235 -14.18 -1.45 4.99
N PRO A 236 -14.18 -2.60 5.64
CA PRO A 236 -13.01 -3.34 6.12
C PRO A 236 -12.18 -3.99 5.00
N SER A 237 -10.88 -4.19 5.29
CA SER A 237 -10.07 -5.25 4.72
C SER A 237 -10.14 -6.43 5.67
N MET A 238 -10.67 -7.57 5.21
CA MET A 238 -10.98 -8.73 6.06
C MET A 238 -10.02 -9.87 5.76
N ALA A 239 -9.15 -10.21 6.70
CA ALA A 239 -8.32 -11.39 6.61
C ALA A 239 -9.18 -12.65 6.85
N ALA A 240 -9.16 -13.62 5.94
CA ALA A 240 -9.86 -14.88 6.16
C ALA A 240 -9.21 -15.66 7.32
N PRO A 241 -9.98 -16.40 8.12
CA PRO A 241 -9.43 -17.23 9.19
C PRO A 241 -8.32 -18.16 8.68
N GLY A 242 -7.18 -18.15 9.38
CA GLY A 242 -6.01 -18.98 9.02
C GLY A 242 -5.05 -18.36 8.00
N TYR A 243 -5.34 -17.17 7.46
CA TYR A 243 -4.48 -16.49 6.51
C TYR A 243 -4.21 -15.06 6.95
N ASP A 244 -2.97 -14.74 7.28
CA ASP A 244 -2.60 -13.35 7.53
C ASP A 244 -2.67 -12.56 6.22
N LEU A 245 -3.11 -11.31 6.34
CA LEU A 245 -3.25 -10.39 5.23
C LEU A 245 -2.22 -9.26 5.35
N TYR A 246 -1.52 -9.00 4.27
CA TYR A 246 -0.72 -7.81 4.06
C TYR A 246 -1.36 -6.94 2.98
N TYR A 247 -1.32 -5.63 3.16
CA TYR A 247 -1.52 -4.71 2.07
C TYR A 247 -0.60 -3.49 2.17
N LEU A 248 -0.17 -3.03 0.99
CA LEU A 248 0.54 -1.77 0.82
C LEU A 248 -0.48 -0.69 0.46
N ASN A 249 -0.59 0.33 1.29
CA ASN A 249 -1.34 1.53 1.00
C ASN A 249 -0.46 2.54 0.27
N VAL A 250 -0.97 3.08 -0.82
CA VAL A 250 -0.34 4.14 -1.59
C VAL A 250 -1.34 5.26 -1.77
N MET A 251 -1.03 6.44 -1.27
CA MET A 251 -1.92 7.59 -1.27
C MET A 251 -1.23 8.83 -1.80
N ALA A 252 -1.97 9.63 -2.55
CA ALA A 252 -1.57 10.97 -2.97
C ALA A 252 -2.79 11.80 -3.35
N GLY A 253 -2.69 13.13 -3.27
CA GLY A 253 -3.82 13.99 -3.60
C GLY A 253 -3.42 15.43 -3.95
N PRO A 254 -4.43 16.26 -4.29
CA PRO A 254 -4.24 17.63 -4.77
C PRO A 254 -3.80 18.61 -3.69
N SER A 255 -4.13 18.35 -2.41
CA SER A 255 -3.95 19.31 -1.31
C SER A 255 -2.54 19.86 -1.23
N ALA A 256 -2.39 21.13 -0.88
CA ALA A 256 -1.10 21.80 -0.80
C ALA A 256 -0.19 21.15 0.25
N GLU A 257 -0.78 20.78 1.39
CA GLU A 257 -0.10 20.06 2.46
C GLU A 257 -0.21 18.56 2.27
N ARG A 258 0.91 17.87 2.53
CA ARG A 258 0.96 16.43 2.59
C ARG A 258 0.47 15.96 3.95
N ALA A 259 -0.82 15.65 4.06
CA ALA A 259 -1.46 15.22 5.29
C ALA A 259 -2.25 13.93 5.07
N TRP A 260 -2.39 13.13 6.12
CA TRP A 260 -3.24 11.93 6.12
C TRP A 260 -4.34 12.13 7.18
N LEU A 261 -5.41 12.81 6.75
CA LEU A 261 -6.58 13.12 7.57
C LEU A 261 -7.78 12.34 7.02
N ILE A 262 -8.43 11.59 7.88
CA ILE A 262 -9.51 10.66 7.53
C ILE A 262 -10.75 10.96 8.36
N CYS A 263 -11.92 10.69 7.76
CA CYS A 263 -13.22 10.75 8.43
C CYS A 263 -13.82 9.36 8.52
N ASP A 264 -14.21 8.91 9.72
CA ASP A 264 -14.89 7.62 9.88
C ASP A 264 -16.35 7.70 9.38
N ASP A 265 -16.87 6.59 8.86
CA ASP A 265 -18.30 6.46 8.59
C ASP A 265 -19.08 6.61 9.92
N PRO A 266 -19.97 7.60 10.04
CA PRO A 266 -20.73 7.82 11.26
C PRO A 266 -21.56 6.62 11.73
N ALA A 267 -21.97 5.75 10.81
CA ALA A 267 -22.69 4.52 11.15
C ALA A 267 -21.84 3.51 11.92
N HIS A 268 -20.51 3.59 11.78
CA HIS A 268 -19.55 2.63 12.32
C HIS A 268 -18.49 3.24 13.24
N ALA A 269 -18.44 4.56 13.39
CA ALA A 269 -17.43 5.28 14.20
C ALA A 269 -17.37 4.79 15.65
N TRP A 270 -18.51 4.38 16.22
CA TRP A 270 -18.64 3.83 17.58
C TRP A 270 -17.70 2.64 17.86
N VAL A 271 -17.24 1.94 16.83
CA VAL A 271 -16.33 0.79 16.99
C VAL A 271 -15.02 1.22 17.67
N ARG A 272 -14.55 2.45 17.42
CA ARG A 272 -13.31 2.95 18.07
C ARG A 272 -13.47 3.05 19.59
N ASP A 273 -14.65 3.37 20.07
CA ASP A 273 -14.92 3.51 21.51
C ASP A 273 -14.80 2.15 22.23
N THR A 274 -14.99 1.05 21.51
CA THR A 274 -14.85 -0.30 22.09
C THR A 274 -13.41 -0.77 22.28
N TRP A 275 -12.43 -0.08 21.70
CA TRP A 275 -11.03 -0.51 21.72
C TRP A 275 -10.39 -0.37 23.11
N ALA A 276 -10.83 0.60 23.91
CA ALA A 276 -10.29 0.83 25.23
C ALA A 276 -10.49 -0.38 26.18
N ASP A 277 -11.53 -1.18 25.94
CA ASP A 277 -11.92 -2.31 26.79
C ASP A 277 -11.42 -3.67 26.24
N GLN A 278 -10.64 -3.67 25.14
CA GLN A 278 -10.17 -4.88 24.48
C GLN A 278 -8.65 -4.92 24.39
N PRO A 279 -8.02 -6.10 24.55
CA PRO A 279 -6.58 -6.23 24.32
C PRO A 279 -6.26 -6.15 22.81
N VAL A 280 -5.05 -5.74 22.51
CA VAL A 280 -4.45 -5.95 21.18
C VAL A 280 -4.27 -7.45 20.96
N ASP A 281 -4.48 -7.92 19.73
CA ASP A 281 -4.28 -9.31 19.35
C ASP A 281 -2.85 -9.79 19.71
N PRO A 282 -2.68 -10.86 20.49
CA PRO A 282 -1.36 -11.33 20.95
C PRO A 282 -0.46 -11.86 19.84
N ARG A 283 -0.98 -12.11 18.63
CA ARG A 283 -0.18 -12.47 17.45
C ARG A 283 0.60 -11.30 16.87
N LEU A 284 0.34 -10.08 17.33
CA LEU A 284 1.04 -8.87 16.90
C LEU A 284 2.20 -8.51 17.85
N PRO A 285 3.29 -7.97 17.31
CA PRO A 285 3.55 -7.73 15.89
C PRO A 285 3.99 -8.98 15.14
N ILE A 286 3.55 -9.06 13.87
CA ILE A 286 3.98 -10.12 12.94
C ILE A 286 5.46 -9.88 12.55
N GLY A 287 6.24 -10.97 12.46
CA GLY A 287 7.65 -10.91 12.02
C GLY A 287 8.67 -10.57 13.12
N ARG A 288 8.30 -10.57 14.39
CA ARG A 288 9.30 -10.65 15.48
C ARG A 288 9.87 -12.07 15.54
N SER A 289 11.16 -12.21 15.34
CA SER A 289 11.89 -13.37 15.88
C SER A 289 11.80 -13.33 17.40
N GLU A 290 11.35 -14.44 18.00
CA GLU A 290 11.46 -14.67 19.44
C GLU A 290 12.91 -14.57 19.94
#